data_6c821ee95a64bbf80d4edac252d293bd
#
_entry.id   6c821ee95a64bbf80d4edac252d293bd
#
_cell.length_a   1.000
_cell.length_b   1.000
_cell.length_c   1.000
_cell.angle_alpha   90.00
_cell.angle_beta   90.00
_cell.angle_gamma   90.00
#
_symmetry.space_group_name_H-M   'P 1'
#
loop_
_entity.id
_entity.type
_entity.pdbx_description
1 polymer ?
#
loop_
_entity_poly.entity_id
_entity_poly.type
_entity_poly.pdbx_seq_one_letter_code
_entity_poly.pdbx_strand_id
1 'polypeptide(L)'
;MNRCRWVAGISSLALAFAFAPDAALAQAKSVKIRIQSVIPTSADEVTMLKEFAKDVEELTDKSVTFEVLPAGAVVAVNDTLDAVDKGLIEAGFAWTHYWSGKHPAATLFGSPPAGSGLGMDNFSWVSWYLYAGGKDLYDQLWKEMKVNIKGFMLQPVGPEALGWFKKPINSMADFRGRRFRTPPGIPGQIYKDIGVAAVAMGGGDILPALEKGVLDGAEWCCPKPDQVYGFQRVMKHYYLQGLHQVVVNADLYLNGDVWKKLTPHQQKAMEVAANASLMKTVAYRIHENGKALKELVEKDGVQLHDTPQEYFKQYSEATLKAFEKYSAENPFFKKVLDSQKAFAATAIPFWAQAQKSNASLGAAYAAQLAKKPAAKK
;
A
#
# COMPACT_ATOMS: atom_id res chain seq x y z
N MET A 1 -43.41 -6.25 94.08
CA MET A 1 -44.31 -5.89 92.90
C MET A 1 -43.75 -4.64 92.24
N ASN A 2 -42.83 -4.77 91.32
CA ASN A 2 -42.31 -3.64 90.55
C ASN A 2 -42.19 -4.03 89.09
N ARG A 3 -42.92 -3.36 88.20
CA ARG A 3 -42.89 -3.49 86.79
C ARG A 3 -41.79 -2.60 86.20
N CYS A 4 -40.79 -3.23 85.55
CA CYS A 4 -39.81 -2.53 84.70
C CYS A 4 -40.40 -2.38 83.29
N ARG A 5 -40.49 -1.14 82.80
CA ARG A 5 -40.81 -0.82 81.43
C ARG A 5 -39.48 -0.65 80.63
N TRP A 6 -39.31 -1.45 79.61
CA TRP A 6 -38.24 -1.28 78.64
C TRP A 6 -38.73 -0.30 77.53
N VAL A 7 -38.00 0.76 77.31
CA VAL A 7 -38.21 1.67 76.21
C VAL A 7 -37.18 1.26 75.10
N ALA A 8 -37.71 0.76 73.98
CA ALA A 8 -36.90 0.48 72.82
C ALA A 8 -36.65 1.76 71.98
N GLY A 9 -35.40 2.21 71.97
CA GLY A 9 -34.96 3.31 71.07
C GLY A 9 -34.70 2.78 69.69
N ILE A 10 -35.49 3.25 68.69
CA ILE A 10 -35.26 2.98 67.27
C ILE A 10 -34.25 4.02 66.76
N SER A 11 -32.99 3.61 66.51
CA SER A 11 -32.00 4.42 65.87
C SER A 11 -32.15 4.32 64.35
N SER A 12 -32.69 5.35 63.73
CA SER A 12 -32.81 5.46 62.25
C SER A 12 -31.41 5.74 61.68
N LEU A 13 -30.83 4.74 61.06
CA LEU A 13 -29.59 4.87 60.27
C LEU A 13 -29.97 5.46 58.89
N ALA A 14 -29.74 6.76 58.67
CA ALA A 14 -29.87 7.39 57.37
C ALA A 14 -28.66 7.01 56.49
N LEU A 15 -28.91 6.12 55.51
CA LEU A 15 -27.96 5.84 54.43
C LEU A 15 -27.89 7.06 53.51
N ALA A 16 -26.82 7.84 53.63
CA ALA A 16 -26.48 8.86 52.65
C ALA A 16 -25.93 8.18 51.40
N PHE A 17 -26.75 8.03 50.37
CA PHE A 17 -26.27 7.72 49.04
C PHE A 17 -25.47 8.92 48.53
N ALA A 18 -24.14 8.83 48.63
CA ALA A 18 -23.24 9.74 47.91
C ALA A 18 -23.43 9.47 46.41
N PHE A 19 -24.16 10.33 45.72
CA PHE A 19 -24.08 10.43 44.27
C PHE A 19 -22.65 10.80 43.89
N ALA A 20 -21.85 9.81 43.50
CA ALA A 20 -20.63 10.11 42.77
C ALA A 20 -21.05 10.91 41.52
N PRO A 21 -20.48 12.09 41.27
CA PRO A 21 -20.73 12.76 40.03
C PRO A 21 -20.32 11.79 38.89
N ASP A 22 -21.27 11.46 38.02
CA ASP A 22 -20.94 10.88 36.73
C ASP A 22 -19.77 11.69 36.18
N ALA A 23 -18.60 11.07 36.09
CA ALA A 23 -17.49 11.61 35.31
C ALA A 23 -18.04 11.74 33.90
N ALA A 24 -18.53 12.93 33.58
CA ALA A 24 -18.95 13.27 32.23
C ALA A 24 -17.77 12.88 31.33
N LEU A 25 -17.90 11.78 30.63
CA LEU A 25 -16.98 11.40 29.55
C LEU A 25 -16.95 12.63 28.64
N ALA A 26 -15.89 13.43 28.77
CA ALA A 26 -15.71 14.62 27.96
C ALA A 26 -15.83 14.15 26.51
N GLN A 27 -16.97 14.50 25.89
CA GLN A 27 -17.27 14.08 24.52
C GLN A 27 -16.09 14.48 23.64
N ALA A 28 -15.40 13.51 23.11
CA ALA A 28 -14.19 13.75 22.31
C ALA A 28 -14.58 14.73 21.19
N LYS A 29 -13.78 15.81 21.03
CA LYS A 29 -14.06 16.82 20.01
C LYS A 29 -14.10 16.14 18.65
N SER A 30 -15.21 16.32 17.93
CA SER A 30 -15.38 15.79 16.58
C SER A 30 -14.33 16.39 15.62
N VAL A 31 -13.68 15.52 14.83
CA VAL A 31 -12.68 15.92 13.84
C VAL A 31 -13.07 15.33 12.49
N LYS A 32 -13.25 16.21 11.50
CA LYS A 32 -13.45 15.82 10.09
C LYS A 32 -12.12 15.94 9.36
N ILE A 33 -11.71 14.87 8.68
CA ILE A 33 -10.45 14.76 7.93
C ILE A 33 -10.79 14.62 6.43
N ARG A 34 -10.44 15.62 5.63
CA ARG A 34 -10.52 15.53 4.18
C ARG A 34 -9.25 14.88 3.66
N ILE A 35 -9.42 13.87 2.80
CA ILE A 35 -8.31 13.12 2.18
C ILE A 35 -8.36 13.39 0.69
N GLN A 36 -7.36 14.08 0.11
CA GLN A 36 -7.23 14.08 -1.34
C GLN A 36 -6.51 12.81 -1.78
N SER A 37 -7.14 12.02 -2.63
CA SER A 37 -6.51 10.91 -3.33
C SER A 37 -5.68 11.42 -4.52
N VAL A 38 -4.58 10.74 -4.84
CA VAL A 38 -3.81 11.01 -6.08
C VAL A 38 -4.35 10.23 -7.29
N ILE A 39 -5.40 9.44 -7.09
CA ILE A 39 -6.07 8.66 -8.11
C ILE A 39 -7.60 8.91 -8.07
N PRO A 40 -8.33 8.55 -9.14
CA PRO A 40 -9.79 8.71 -9.18
C PRO A 40 -10.47 7.96 -8.03
N THR A 41 -11.58 8.51 -7.52
CA THR A 41 -12.36 7.87 -6.43
C THR A 41 -13.02 6.56 -6.84
N SER A 42 -13.07 6.24 -8.12
CA SER A 42 -13.50 4.95 -8.67
C SER A 42 -12.42 3.88 -8.66
N ALA A 43 -11.17 4.25 -8.35
CA ALA A 43 -10.08 3.30 -8.28
C ALA A 43 -10.28 2.30 -7.13
N ASP A 44 -9.80 1.09 -7.35
CA ASP A 44 -9.95 -0.04 -6.43
C ASP A 44 -9.27 0.23 -5.07
N GLU A 45 -8.13 0.92 -5.10
CA GLU A 45 -7.39 1.32 -3.89
C GLU A 45 -8.21 2.27 -3.00
N VAL A 46 -9.06 3.11 -3.60
CA VAL A 46 -9.93 4.02 -2.85
C VAL A 46 -11.05 3.25 -2.14
N THR A 47 -11.46 2.09 -2.64
CA THR A 47 -12.39 1.20 -1.94
C THR A 47 -11.79 0.76 -0.61
N MET A 48 -10.53 0.30 -0.59
CA MET A 48 -9.84 -0.11 0.63
C MET A 48 -9.57 1.08 1.57
N LEU A 49 -9.28 2.27 1.03
CA LEU A 49 -9.16 3.49 1.85
C LEU A 49 -10.47 3.81 2.57
N LYS A 50 -11.62 3.65 1.91
CA LYS A 50 -12.94 3.86 2.53
C LYS A 50 -13.25 2.82 3.61
N GLU A 51 -12.77 1.59 3.47
CA GLU A 51 -12.88 0.59 4.53
C GLU A 51 -12.05 0.97 5.76
N PHE A 52 -10.80 1.42 5.57
CA PHE A 52 -9.99 1.98 6.66
C PHE A 52 -10.72 3.15 7.36
N ALA A 53 -11.25 4.10 6.59
CA ALA A 53 -11.99 5.24 7.12
C ALA A 53 -13.19 4.79 7.98
N LYS A 54 -13.95 3.81 7.48
CA LYS A 54 -15.09 3.22 8.21
C LYS A 54 -14.65 2.55 9.51
N ASP A 55 -13.56 1.79 9.52
CA ASP A 55 -13.03 1.17 10.73
C ASP A 55 -12.68 2.22 11.79
N VAL A 56 -12.03 3.33 11.39
CA VAL A 56 -11.72 4.43 12.32
C VAL A 56 -12.98 5.11 12.84
N GLU A 57 -13.95 5.37 11.96
CA GLU A 57 -15.24 5.96 12.36
C GLU A 57 -15.98 5.09 13.39
N GLU A 58 -16.01 3.79 13.19
CA GLU A 58 -16.61 2.83 14.12
C GLU A 58 -15.85 2.77 15.45
N LEU A 59 -14.52 2.69 15.42
CA LEU A 59 -13.66 2.64 16.62
C LEU A 59 -13.65 3.93 17.44
N THR A 60 -14.09 5.05 16.86
CA THR A 60 -14.09 6.36 17.51
C THR A 60 -15.49 6.90 17.77
N ASP A 61 -16.54 6.06 17.66
CA ASP A 61 -17.94 6.47 17.77
C ASP A 61 -18.26 7.70 16.90
N LYS A 62 -17.67 7.73 15.68
CA LYS A 62 -17.77 8.82 14.71
C LYS A 62 -17.24 10.17 15.20
N SER A 63 -16.44 10.19 16.26
CA SER A 63 -15.76 11.43 16.65
C SER A 63 -14.59 11.78 15.71
N VAL A 64 -14.11 10.82 14.88
CA VAL A 64 -13.26 11.07 13.72
C VAL A 64 -14.03 10.62 12.48
N THR A 65 -14.17 11.49 11.50
CA THR A 65 -14.88 11.19 10.23
C THR A 65 -14.03 11.60 9.04
N PHE A 66 -14.26 10.96 7.89
CA PHE A 66 -13.46 11.19 6.69
C PHE A 66 -14.30 11.62 5.50
N GLU A 67 -13.69 12.43 4.64
CA GLU A 67 -14.21 12.77 3.32
C GLU A 67 -13.12 12.53 2.28
N VAL A 68 -13.33 11.55 1.39
CA VAL A 68 -12.37 11.22 0.33
C VAL A 68 -12.67 12.05 -0.91
N LEU A 69 -11.73 12.89 -1.28
CA LEU A 69 -11.78 13.78 -2.45
C LEU A 69 -11.03 13.14 -3.64
N PRO A 70 -11.48 13.40 -4.88
CA PRO A 70 -10.81 12.88 -6.06
C PRO A 70 -9.44 13.54 -6.28
N ALA A 71 -8.65 12.95 -7.15
CA ALA A 71 -7.39 13.50 -7.62
C ALA A 71 -7.59 14.92 -8.18
N GLY A 72 -6.74 15.86 -7.77
CA GLY A 72 -6.78 17.24 -8.25
C GLY A 72 -7.91 18.11 -7.68
N ALA A 73 -8.65 17.64 -6.69
CA ALA A 73 -9.78 18.41 -6.11
C ALA A 73 -9.34 19.68 -5.36
N VAL A 74 -8.19 19.64 -4.72
CA VAL A 74 -7.66 20.78 -3.95
C VAL A 74 -6.36 21.30 -4.57
N VAL A 75 -5.43 20.39 -4.88
CA VAL A 75 -4.12 20.72 -5.50
C VAL A 75 -3.79 19.69 -6.58
N ALA A 76 -2.84 20.01 -7.45
CA ALA A 76 -2.32 19.02 -8.41
C ALA A 76 -1.77 17.79 -7.67
N VAL A 77 -1.87 16.62 -8.31
CA VAL A 77 -1.52 15.32 -7.71
C VAL A 77 -0.11 15.32 -7.10
N ASN A 78 0.86 15.90 -7.79
CA ASN A 78 2.26 15.94 -7.34
C ASN A 78 2.49 16.90 -6.16
N ASP A 79 1.55 17.80 -5.88
CA ASP A 79 1.64 18.78 -4.80
C ASP A 79 0.90 18.29 -3.52
N THR A 80 0.30 17.10 -3.55
CA THR A 80 -0.52 16.60 -2.45
C THR A 80 0.25 16.53 -1.12
N LEU A 81 1.50 16.04 -1.11
CA LEU A 81 2.30 15.97 0.12
C LEU A 81 2.57 17.37 0.70
N ASP A 82 2.93 18.32 -0.16
CA ASP A 82 3.21 19.70 0.25
C ASP A 82 1.96 20.42 0.75
N ALA A 83 0.79 20.11 0.17
CA ALA A 83 -0.48 20.67 0.64
C ALA A 83 -0.86 20.14 2.02
N VAL A 84 -0.61 18.84 2.29
CA VAL A 84 -0.82 18.25 3.61
C VAL A 84 0.17 18.84 4.62
N ASP A 85 1.46 18.92 4.28
CA ASP A 85 2.50 19.52 5.12
C ASP A 85 2.11 20.93 5.57
N LYS A 86 1.66 21.76 4.64
CA LYS A 86 1.26 23.15 4.89
C LYS A 86 -0.13 23.31 5.53
N GLY A 87 -0.85 22.22 5.75
CA GLY A 87 -2.20 22.22 6.33
C GLY A 87 -3.29 22.79 5.43
N LEU A 88 -3.07 22.85 4.10
CA LEU A 88 -4.10 23.24 3.12
C LEU A 88 -5.20 22.17 3.02
N ILE A 89 -4.85 20.91 3.29
CA ILE A 89 -5.75 19.78 3.43
C ILE A 89 -5.29 18.92 4.60
N GLU A 90 -6.22 18.26 5.29
CA GLU A 90 -5.93 17.50 6.50
C GLU A 90 -5.12 16.22 6.19
N ALA A 91 -5.38 15.58 5.05
CA ALA A 91 -4.69 14.33 4.67
C ALA A 91 -4.58 14.14 3.16
N GLY A 92 -3.64 13.30 2.76
CA GLY A 92 -3.45 12.81 1.39
C GLY A 92 -3.37 11.28 1.36
N PHE A 93 -3.79 10.68 0.26
CA PHE A 93 -3.65 9.25 0.00
C PHE A 93 -2.85 9.05 -1.29
N ALA A 94 -1.68 8.44 -1.16
CA ALA A 94 -0.74 8.20 -2.27
C ALA A 94 0.25 7.08 -1.94
N TRP A 95 1.22 6.88 -2.81
CA TRP A 95 2.34 5.96 -2.61
C TRP A 95 3.61 6.73 -2.19
N THR A 96 4.26 6.30 -1.11
CA THR A 96 5.43 7.01 -0.57
C THR A 96 6.55 7.16 -1.61
N HIS A 97 6.73 6.20 -2.54
CA HIS A 97 7.74 6.32 -3.60
C HIS A 97 7.50 7.46 -4.61
N TYR A 98 6.30 8.04 -4.68
CA TYR A 98 6.04 9.23 -5.49
C TYR A 98 6.87 10.42 -5.02
N TRP A 99 7.28 10.42 -3.78
CA TRP A 99 8.11 11.45 -3.16
C TRP A 99 9.62 11.17 -3.24
N SER A 100 10.03 10.18 -4.04
CA SER A 100 11.46 9.83 -4.23
C SER A 100 12.30 10.99 -4.76
N GLY A 101 11.70 11.95 -5.48
CA GLY A 101 12.35 13.20 -5.88
C GLY A 101 12.64 14.14 -4.72
N LYS A 102 11.92 14.02 -3.58
CA LYS A 102 12.21 14.77 -2.35
C LYS A 102 13.24 14.05 -1.49
N HIS A 103 13.15 12.72 -1.42
CA HIS A 103 14.10 11.90 -0.67
C HIS A 103 14.15 10.46 -1.25
N PRO A 104 15.33 9.96 -1.68
CA PRO A 104 15.42 8.66 -2.36
C PRO A 104 14.95 7.49 -1.50
N ALA A 105 15.11 7.55 -0.16
CA ALA A 105 14.65 6.51 0.75
C ALA A 105 13.13 6.29 0.74
N ALA A 106 12.33 7.25 0.21
CA ALA A 106 10.90 7.06 0.00
C ALA A 106 10.60 5.80 -0.85
N THR A 107 11.49 5.45 -1.78
CA THR A 107 11.39 4.24 -2.58
C THR A 107 11.42 2.97 -1.72
N LEU A 108 12.26 2.93 -0.67
CA LEU A 108 12.40 1.74 0.19
C LEU A 108 11.16 1.46 1.05
N PHE A 109 10.30 2.47 1.24
CA PHE A 109 9.03 2.33 1.96
C PHE A 109 7.85 2.12 1.03
N GLY A 110 7.76 2.87 -0.06
CA GLY A 110 6.59 2.83 -0.93
C GLY A 110 6.65 1.73 -1.98
N SER A 111 7.83 1.49 -2.58
CA SER A 111 8.01 0.49 -3.65
C SER A 111 9.49 0.14 -3.82
N PRO A 112 10.04 -0.72 -2.94
CA PRO A 112 11.42 -1.18 -3.07
C PRO A 112 11.58 -2.15 -4.24
N PRO A 113 12.31 -1.80 -5.31
CA PRO A 113 12.54 -2.68 -6.45
C PRO A 113 13.14 -4.02 -6.03
N ALA A 114 12.68 -5.11 -6.65
CA ALA A 114 13.09 -6.49 -6.34
C ALA A 114 13.05 -6.83 -4.83
N GLY A 115 12.07 -6.26 -4.08
CA GLY A 115 11.99 -6.43 -2.64
C GLY A 115 13.26 -5.98 -1.93
N SER A 116 13.71 -4.75 -2.22
CA SER A 116 14.98 -4.15 -1.79
C SER A 116 16.22 -4.86 -2.33
N GLY A 117 16.11 -5.63 -3.42
CA GLY A 117 17.18 -6.51 -3.90
C GLY A 117 17.45 -7.71 -2.99
N LEU A 118 16.55 -8.00 -2.05
CA LEU A 118 16.70 -8.99 -0.99
C LEU A 118 15.66 -10.12 -1.09
N GLY A 119 14.79 -10.09 -2.09
CA GLY A 119 13.73 -11.07 -2.26
C GLY A 119 12.59 -10.98 -1.24
N MET A 120 12.43 -9.82 -0.59
CA MET A 120 11.28 -9.58 0.27
C MET A 120 10.00 -9.47 -0.56
N ASP A 121 8.97 -10.19 -0.15
CA ASP A 121 7.60 -10.02 -0.58
C ASP A 121 6.82 -9.08 0.36
N ASN A 122 5.52 -8.86 0.10
CA ASN A 122 4.69 -8.00 0.95
C ASN A 122 4.68 -8.46 2.42
N PHE A 123 4.59 -9.77 2.69
CA PHE A 123 4.49 -10.27 4.06
C PHE A 123 5.80 -10.08 4.83
N SER A 124 6.92 -10.44 4.22
CA SER A 124 8.24 -10.25 4.85
C SER A 124 8.56 -8.77 5.00
N TRP A 125 8.16 -7.92 4.04
CA TRP A 125 8.34 -6.49 4.15
C TRP A 125 7.49 -5.87 5.28
N VAL A 126 6.20 -6.26 5.41
CA VAL A 126 5.33 -5.84 6.51
C VAL A 126 5.87 -6.35 7.86
N SER A 127 6.44 -7.55 7.90
CA SER A 127 7.11 -8.06 9.09
C SER A 127 8.29 -7.20 9.51
N TRP A 128 9.16 -6.80 8.57
CA TRP A 128 10.23 -5.82 8.83
C TRP A 128 9.67 -4.50 9.36
N TYR A 129 8.62 -3.99 8.72
CA TYR A 129 8.00 -2.72 9.08
C TYR A 129 7.47 -2.74 10.52
N LEU A 130 6.75 -3.79 10.92
CA LEU A 130 6.08 -3.86 12.22
C LEU A 130 7.00 -4.32 13.36
N TYR A 131 7.99 -5.19 13.09
CA TYR A 131 8.73 -5.90 14.14
C TYR A 131 10.26 -5.71 14.10
N ALA A 132 10.79 -5.07 13.06
CA ALA A 132 12.25 -4.90 12.92
C ALA A 132 12.68 -3.44 12.71
N GLY A 133 11.92 -2.50 13.30
CA GLY A 133 12.25 -1.07 13.32
C GLY A 133 11.87 -0.30 12.07
N GLY A 134 11.19 -0.92 11.10
CA GLY A 134 10.76 -0.26 9.87
C GLY A 134 9.83 0.91 10.12
N LYS A 135 8.89 0.80 11.10
CA LYS A 135 7.97 1.88 11.46
C LYS A 135 8.69 3.12 12.00
N ASP A 136 9.70 2.94 12.83
CA ASP A 136 10.49 4.06 13.38
C ASP A 136 11.29 4.77 12.28
N LEU A 137 11.84 3.99 11.34
CA LEU A 137 12.51 4.53 10.17
C LEU A 137 11.53 5.25 9.22
N TYR A 138 10.31 4.78 9.11
CA TYR A 138 9.26 5.45 8.34
C TYR A 138 8.86 6.79 8.97
N ASP A 139 8.69 6.84 10.29
CA ASP A 139 8.47 8.10 11.02
C ASP A 139 9.69 9.04 10.91
N GLN A 140 10.92 8.51 10.83
CA GLN A 140 12.13 9.30 10.57
C GLN A 140 12.17 9.86 9.15
N LEU A 141 11.67 9.16 8.13
CA LEU A 141 11.62 9.63 6.74
C LEU A 141 11.00 11.03 6.61
N TRP A 142 9.89 11.28 7.31
CA TRP A 142 9.19 12.57 7.28
C TRP A 142 10.04 13.69 7.88
N LYS A 143 10.84 13.38 8.89
CA LYS A 143 11.80 14.33 9.49
C LYS A 143 12.95 14.63 8.54
N GLU A 144 13.48 13.62 7.83
CA GLU A 144 14.50 13.78 6.79
C GLU A 144 13.98 14.64 5.63
N MET A 145 12.73 14.48 5.25
CA MET A 145 12.06 15.32 4.25
C MET A 145 11.71 16.72 4.77
N LYS A 146 11.82 16.97 6.09
CA LYS A 146 11.43 18.22 6.77
C LYS A 146 9.97 18.60 6.55
N VAL A 147 9.08 17.61 6.58
CA VAL A 147 7.63 17.78 6.44
C VAL A 147 6.89 17.41 7.72
N ASN A 148 5.83 18.15 8.04
CA ASN A 148 4.98 17.95 9.22
C ASN A 148 3.90 16.88 8.94
N ILE A 149 4.31 15.63 8.79
CA ILE A 149 3.45 14.51 8.41
C ILE A 149 3.48 13.42 9.48
N LYS A 150 2.31 12.82 9.76
CA LYS A 150 2.16 11.50 10.35
C LYS A 150 1.69 10.54 9.26
N GLY A 151 2.58 9.64 8.83
CA GLY A 151 2.27 8.62 7.83
C GLY A 151 1.65 7.37 8.44
N PHE A 152 0.72 6.76 7.71
CA PHE A 152 0.13 5.45 8.00
C PHE A 152 0.23 4.58 6.76
N MET A 153 0.98 3.50 6.85
CA MET A 153 0.99 2.48 5.83
C MET A 153 -0.31 1.69 5.89
N LEU A 154 -1.05 1.65 4.78
CA LEU A 154 -2.38 1.05 4.75
C LEU A 154 -2.46 -0.16 3.84
N GLN A 155 -1.89 -0.09 2.65
CA GLN A 155 -2.22 -1.02 1.57
C GLN A 155 -0.98 -1.64 0.93
N PRO A 156 -0.53 -2.81 1.39
CA PRO A 156 0.44 -3.61 0.67
C PRO A 156 -0.27 -4.27 -0.53
N VAL A 157 -0.16 -3.66 -1.72
CA VAL A 157 -0.92 -4.06 -2.92
C VAL A 157 -0.16 -4.95 -3.90
N GLY A 158 1.16 -5.09 -3.76
CA GLY A 158 1.97 -5.97 -4.60
C GLY A 158 1.69 -7.48 -4.39
N PRO A 159 2.30 -8.38 -5.18
CA PRO A 159 3.23 -8.05 -6.27
C PRO A 159 2.47 -7.49 -7.48
N GLU A 160 3.09 -6.51 -8.14
CA GLU A 160 2.57 -5.98 -9.38
C GLU A 160 3.03 -6.79 -10.58
N ALA A 161 2.17 -6.82 -11.59
CA ALA A 161 2.46 -7.42 -12.88
C ALA A 161 3.60 -6.68 -13.58
N LEU A 162 4.46 -7.39 -14.35
CA LEU A 162 5.40 -6.71 -15.25
C LEU A 162 4.64 -5.74 -16.16
N GLY A 163 3.44 -6.13 -16.62
CA GLY A 163 2.52 -5.24 -17.28
C GLY A 163 1.94 -5.76 -18.58
N TRP A 164 1.39 -4.83 -19.33
CA TRP A 164 0.63 -5.02 -20.55
C TRP A 164 1.42 -4.57 -21.78
N PHE A 165 1.29 -5.31 -22.88
CA PHE A 165 2.00 -5.01 -24.12
C PHE A 165 1.09 -5.14 -25.34
N LYS A 166 1.32 -4.29 -26.36
CA LYS A 166 0.64 -4.37 -27.67
C LYS A 166 1.10 -5.58 -28.49
N LYS A 167 2.37 -5.96 -28.34
CA LYS A 167 2.97 -7.15 -28.95
C LYS A 167 3.70 -7.94 -27.88
N PRO A 168 3.73 -9.27 -27.95
CA PRO A 168 4.41 -10.07 -26.94
C PRO A 168 5.89 -9.73 -26.85
N ILE A 169 6.47 -9.98 -25.67
CA ILE A 169 7.90 -9.94 -25.40
C ILE A 169 8.34 -11.35 -25.03
N ASN A 170 9.20 -11.97 -25.85
CA ASN A 170 9.69 -13.32 -25.64
C ASN A 170 11.15 -13.30 -25.10
N SER A 171 11.80 -12.16 -25.19
CA SER A 171 13.17 -11.93 -24.77
C SER A 171 13.37 -10.49 -24.30
N MET A 172 14.51 -10.21 -23.67
CA MET A 172 14.89 -8.83 -23.37
C MET A 172 15.18 -7.99 -24.62
N ALA A 173 15.53 -8.62 -25.75
CA ALA A 173 15.68 -7.90 -27.00
C ALA A 173 14.35 -7.33 -27.49
N ASP A 174 13.25 -8.04 -27.27
CA ASP A 174 11.89 -7.55 -27.59
C ASP A 174 11.45 -6.41 -26.67
N PHE A 175 11.97 -6.34 -25.46
CA PHE A 175 11.59 -5.31 -24.50
C PHE A 175 12.41 -4.02 -24.62
N ARG A 176 13.69 -4.15 -25.04
CA ARG A 176 14.57 -3.00 -25.23
C ARG A 176 14.02 -2.02 -26.26
N GLY A 177 14.17 -0.74 -25.98
CA GLY A 177 13.71 0.36 -26.82
C GLY A 177 12.19 0.54 -26.87
N ARG A 178 11.38 -0.33 -26.24
CA ARG A 178 9.93 -0.09 -26.14
C ARG A 178 9.63 1.08 -25.22
N ARG A 179 8.73 1.92 -25.66
CA ARG A 179 8.17 3.02 -24.84
C ARG A 179 7.23 2.41 -23.82
N PHE A 180 7.73 2.25 -22.63
CA PHE A 180 7.04 1.53 -21.56
C PHE A 180 6.78 2.47 -20.38
N ARG A 181 5.53 2.58 -19.96
CA ARG A 181 5.17 3.35 -18.78
C ARG A 181 5.71 2.64 -17.56
N THR A 182 6.36 3.41 -16.70
CA THR A 182 6.89 2.95 -15.42
C THR A 182 6.44 3.87 -14.29
N PRO A 183 6.47 3.42 -13.02
CA PRO A 183 6.29 4.33 -11.90
C PRO A 183 7.45 5.34 -11.86
N PRO A 184 7.25 6.52 -11.25
CA PRO A 184 8.33 7.49 -11.07
C PRO A 184 9.42 6.97 -10.13
N GLY A 185 10.62 7.56 -10.21
CA GLY A 185 11.73 7.29 -9.31
C GLY A 185 12.65 6.16 -9.72
N ILE A 186 13.20 5.46 -8.74
CA ILE A 186 14.24 4.44 -8.94
C ILE A 186 13.80 3.29 -9.86
N PRO A 187 12.59 2.74 -9.78
CA PRO A 187 12.16 1.67 -10.69
C PRO A 187 12.24 2.09 -12.16
N GLY A 188 11.81 3.31 -12.49
CA GLY A 188 11.89 3.83 -13.85
C GLY A 188 13.33 4.01 -14.34
N GLN A 189 14.26 4.39 -13.44
CA GLN A 189 15.68 4.46 -13.78
C GLN A 189 16.26 3.06 -14.06
N ILE A 190 15.92 2.06 -13.25
CA ILE A 190 16.38 0.67 -13.47
C ILE A 190 15.93 0.15 -14.84
N TYR A 191 14.68 0.44 -15.26
CA TYR A 191 14.22 0.08 -16.59
C TYR A 191 15.07 0.73 -17.70
N LYS A 192 15.45 2.01 -17.55
CA LYS A 192 16.37 2.67 -18.51
C LYS A 192 17.73 2.02 -18.55
N ASP A 193 18.27 1.63 -17.39
CA ASP A 193 19.59 1.01 -17.27
C ASP A 193 19.65 -0.38 -17.97
N ILE A 194 18.50 -1.08 -18.06
CA ILE A 194 18.39 -2.34 -18.82
C ILE A 194 17.93 -2.15 -20.28
N GLY A 195 17.88 -0.89 -20.73
CA GLY A 195 17.64 -0.54 -22.14
C GLY A 195 16.20 -0.33 -22.56
N VAL A 196 15.25 -0.26 -21.62
CA VAL A 196 13.83 0.05 -21.91
C VAL A 196 13.66 1.56 -22.05
N ALA A 197 12.88 2.03 -23.03
CA ALA A 197 12.52 3.44 -23.17
C ALA A 197 11.42 3.80 -22.14
N ALA A 198 11.82 3.86 -20.86
CA ALA A 198 10.93 4.06 -19.73
C ALA A 198 10.39 5.49 -19.66
N VAL A 199 9.06 5.63 -19.54
CA VAL A 199 8.34 6.89 -19.45
C VAL A 199 7.55 6.91 -18.14
N ALA A 200 7.92 7.79 -17.21
CA ALA A 200 7.17 7.98 -15.98
C ALA A 200 5.96 8.87 -16.22
N MET A 201 4.77 8.41 -15.81
CA MET A 201 3.53 9.21 -15.86
C MET A 201 2.52 8.76 -14.80
N GLY A 202 1.62 9.67 -14.41
CA GLY A 202 0.53 9.38 -13.49
C GLY A 202 -0.49 8.41 -14.05
N GLY A 203 -1.21 7.69 -13.16
CA GLY A 203 -2.18 6.65 -13.55
C GLY A 203 -3.26 7.14 -14.53
N GLY A 204 -3.78 8.36 -14.34
CA GLY A 204 -4.83 8.93 -15.19
C GLY A 204 -4.42 9.16 -16.65
N ASP A 205 -3.12 9.26 -16.94
CA ASP A 205 -2.58 9.55 -18.29
C ASP A 205 -2.23 8.29 -19.07
N ILE A 206 -2.20 7.13 -18.43
CA ILE A 206 -1.70 5.88 -19.04
C ILE A 206 -2.60 5.43 -20.19
N LEU A 207 -3.90 5.24 -19.91
CA LEU A 207 -4.83 4.71 -20.93
C LEU A 207 -4.92 5.62 -22.15
N PRO A 208 -5.07 6.96 -22.02
CA PRO A 208 -5.02 7.87 -23.16
C PRO A 208 -3.72 7.79 -23.98
N ALA A 209 -2.57 7.62 -23.30
CA ALA A 209 -1.28 7.47 -23.99
C ALA A 209 -1.17 6.14 -24.78
N LEU A 210 -1.73 5.06 -24.24
CA LEU A 210 -1.80 3.77 -24.91
C LEU A 210 -2.72 3.82 -26.14
N GLU A 211 -3.90 4.42 -26.01
CA GLU A 211 -4.87 4.58 -27.12
C GLU A 211 -4.28 5.40 -28.27
N LYS A 212 -3.58 6.49 -27.95
CA LYS A 212 -2.90 7.34 -28.94
C LYS A 212 -1.64 6.74 -29.54
N GLY A 213 -1.21 5.55 -29.06
CA GLY A 213 0.00 4.90 -29.57
C GLY A 213 1.32 5.55 -29.11
N VAL A 214 1.27 6.41 -28.06
CA VAL A 214 2.47 7.02 -27.46
C VAL A 214 3.30 5.97 -26.71
N LEU A 215 2.63 4.94 -26.16
CA LEU A 215 3.27 3.83 -25.44
C LEU A 215 3.09 2.51 -26.19
N ASP A 216 4.07 1.63 -26.06
CA ASP A 216 4.07 0.26 -26.59
C ASP A 216 3.66 -0.77 -25.54
N GLY A 217 3.72 -0.37 -24.26
CA GLY A 217 3.30 -1.14 -23.10
C GLY A 217 3.24 -0.27 -21.84
N ALA A 218 2.63 -0.80 -20.81
CA ALA A 218 2.52 -0.12 -19.52
C ALA A 218 2.31 -1.13 -18.39
N GLU A 219 2.80 -0.82 -17.22
CA GLU A 219 2.37 -1.43 -15.97
C GLU A 219 1.45 -0.46 -15.21
N TRP A 220 0.65 -1.02 -14.31
CA TRP A 220 -0.08 -0.24 -13.31
C TRP A 220 -0.08 -0.95 -11.96
N CYS A 221 -0.68 -2.14 -11.86
CA CYS A 221 -0.69 -2.90 -10.62
C CYS A 221 -0.84 -4.42 -10.88
N CYS A 222 -2.07 -4.86 -10.95
CA CYS A 222 -2.43 -6.25 -10.86
C CYS A 222 -3.84 -6.45 -11.47
N PRO A 223 -4.34 -7.68 -11.67
CA PRO A 223 -5.51 -7.94 -12.51
C PRO A 223 -6.73 -7.07 -12.24
N LYS A 224 -7.11 -6.85 -10.97
CA LYS A 224 -8.32 -6.08 -10.64
C LYS A 224 -8.21 -4.58 -10.94
N PRO A 225 -7.19 -3.86 -10.42
CA PRO A 225 -6.98 -2.46 -10.80
C PRO A 225 -6.81 -2.26 -12.30
N ASP A 226 -6.02 -3.11 -12.96
CA ASP A 226 -5.76 -3.01 -14.40
C ASP A 226 -7.05 -3.18 -15.21
N GLN A 227 -7.93 -4.13 -14.81
CA GLN A 227 -9.25 -4.32 -15.39
C GLN A 227 -10.13 -3.09 -15.21
N VAL A 228 -10.15 -2.48 -14.02
CA VAL A 228 -10.92 -1.26 -13.73
C VAL A 228 -10.46 -0.09 -14.59
N TYR A 229 -9.14 0.07 -14.77
CA TYR A 229 -8.57 1.08 -15.67
C TYR A 229 -8.86 0.80 -17.14
N GLY A 230 -9.12 -0.45 -17.54
CA GLY A 230 -9.51 -0.80 -18.90
C GLY A 230 -8.37 -1.17 -19.84
N PHE A 231 -7.21 -1.60 -19.32
CA PHE A 231 -6.04 -2.01 -20.12
C PHE A 231 -6.37 -3.08 -21.13
N GLN A 232 -7.25 -4.04 -20.81
CA GLN A 232 -7.70 -5.12 -21.69
C GLN A 232 -8.42 -4.64 -22.97
N ARG A 233 -8.87 -3.39 -23.00
CA ARG A 233 -9.52 -2.81 -24.19
C ARG A 233 -8.52 -2.47 -25.28
N VAL A 234 -7.29 -2.14 -24.90
CA VAL A 234 -6.25 -1.64 -25.81
C VAL A 234 -5.05 -2.58 -25.95
N MET A 235 -4.87 -3.52 -25.04
CA MET A 235 -3.77 -4.49 -25.03
C MET A 235 -4.24 -5.88 -24.63
N LYS A 236 -3.56 -6.92 -25.16
CA LYS A 236 -3.97 -8.32 -24.92
C LYS A 236 -2.86 -9.20 -24.34
N HIS A 237 -1.61 -8.76 -24.35
CA HIS A 237 -0.49 -9.54 -23.82
C HIS A 237 -0.17 -9.07 -22.40
N TYR A 238 -0.36 -9.96 -21.42
CA TYR A 238 -0.23 -9.65 -20.00
C TYR A 238 0.79 -10.56 -19.34
N TYR A 239 1.68 -9.96 -18.55
CA TYR A 239 2.80 -10.62 -17.85
C TYR A 239 2.69 -10.35 -16.36
N LEU A 240 2.39 -11.39 -15.57
CA LEU A 240 2.14 -11.24 -14.13
C LEU A 240 3.41 -11.10 -13.29
N GLN A 241 4.55 -11.63 -13.80
CA GLN A 241 5.76 -11.68 -12.99
C GLN A 241 6.62 -10.42 -13.24
N GLY A 242 6.54 -9.44 -12.35
CA GLY A 242 7.38 -8.24 -12.33
C GLY A 242 8.30 -8.19 -11.13
N LEU A 243 9.43 -7.46 -11.23
CA LEU A 243 10.32 -7.19 -10.11
C LEU A 243 10.30 -5.73 -9.67
N HIS A 244 9.72 -4.84 -10.46
CA HIS A 244 9.76 -3.40 -10.18
C HIS A 244 8.98 -3.03 -8.91
N GLN A 245 7.89 -3.74 -8.63
CA GLN A 245 7.01 -3.50 -7.49
C GLN A 245 6.50 -4.82 -6.88
N VAL A 246 7.41 -5.73 -6.50
CA VAL A 246 7.05 -6.94 -5.73
C VAL A 246 6.50 -6.60 -4.35
N VAL A 247 6.93 -5.46 -3.81
CA VAL A 247 6.36 -4.78 -2.65
C VAL A 247 5.93 -3.40 -3.09
N VAL A 248 4.70 -3.03 -2.84
CA VAL A 248 4.22 -1.66 -3.03
C VAL A 248 3.17 -1.34 -1.99
N ASN A 249 3.27 -0.17 -1.38
CA ASN A 249 2.39 0.27 -0.31
C ASN A 249 1.78 1.62 -0.62
N ALA A 250 0.46 1.71 -0.51
CA ALA A 250 -0.25 2.98 -0.51
C ALA A 250 -0.52 3.42 0.93
N ASP A 251 -0.38 4.71 1.16
CA ASP A 251 -0.29 5.30 2.48
C ASP A 251 -1.27 6.46 2.65
N LEU A 252 -1.72 6.68 3.89
CA LEU A 252 -2.34 7.90 4.34
C LEU A 252 -1.29 8.82 4.94
N TYR A 253 -1.23 10.05 4.47
CA TYR A 253 -0.43 11.14 5.03
C TYR A 253 -1.36 12.08 5.77
N LEU A 254 -1.26 12.13 7.08
CA LEU A 254 -2.02 13.05 7.92
C LEU A 254 -1.15 14.23 8.31
N ASN A 255 -1.68 15.46 8.24
CA ASN A 255 -0.97 16.63 8.75
C ASN A 255 -0.65 16.46 10.24
N GLY A 256 0.61 16.73 10.62
CA GLY A 256 1.11 16.51 11.98
C GLY A 256 0.38 17.32 13.05
N ASP A 257 -0.16 18.50 12.72
CA ASP A 257 -0.91 19.30 13.68
C ASP A 257 -2.36 18.80 13.85
N VAL A 258 -2.94 18.19 12.80
CA VAL A 258 -4.20 17.44 12.91
C VAL A 258 -3.98 16.24 13.82
N TRP A 259 -2.91 15.47 13.61
CA TRP A 259 -2.55 14.34 14.47
C TRP A 259 -2.42 14.71 15.94
N LYS A 260 -1.74 15.81 16.26
CA LYS A 260 -1.57 16.30 17.63
C LYS A 260 -2.86 16.73 18.32
N LYS A 261 -3.90 17.11 17.54
CA LYS A 261 -5.22 17.49 18.07
C LYS A 261 -6.11 16.30 18.38
N LEU A 262 -5.79 15.12 17.88
CA LEU A 262 -6.52 13.88 18.19
C LEU A 262 -6.24 13.46 19.64
N THR A 263 -7.27 12.95 20.31
CA THR A 263 -7.11 12.33 21.62
C THR A 263 -6.27 11.04 21.52
N PRO A 264 -5.65 10.57 22.63
CA PRO A 264 -4.94 9.29 22.62
C PRO A 264 -5.79 8.11 22.13
N HIS A 265 -7.09 8.10 22.43
CA HIS A 265 -8.02 7.09 21.96
C HIS A 265 -8.20 7.16 20.42
N GLN A 266 -8.42 8.36 19.88
CA GLN A 266 -8.54 8.55 18.41
C GLN A 266 -7.26 8.19 17.68
N GLN A 267 -6.09 8.57 18.23
CA GLN A 267 -4.79 8.19 17.69
C GLN A 267 -4.62 6.67 17.68
N LYS A 268 -4.96 6.01 18.78
CA LYS A 268 -4.88 4.54 18.88
C LYS A 268 -5.83 3.84 17.91
N ALA A 269 -7.05 4.36 17.75
CA ALA A 269 -8.00 3.83 16.78
C ALA A 269 -7.45 3.89 15.34
N MET A 270 -6.84 5.01 14.93
CA MET A 270 -6.19 5.12 13.62
C MET A 270 -5.05 4.13 13.44
N GLU A 271 -4.19 3.93 14.46
CA GLU A 271 -3.10 2.95 14.41
C GLU A 271 -3.61 1.52 14.30
N VAL A 272 -4.66 1.16 15.04
CA VAL A 272 -5.25 -0.18 15.00
C VAL A 272 -5.90 -0.43 13.64
N ALA A 273 -6.68 0.52 13.13
CA ALA A 273 -7.30 0.43 11.82
C ALA A 273 -6.25 0.34 10.69
N ALA A 274 -5.15 1.10 10.77
CA ALA A 274 -4.06 1.02 9.82
C ALA A 274 -3.42 -0.38 9.81
N ASN A 275 -3.12 -0.96 10.97
CA ASN A 275 -2.58 -2.31 11.05
C ASN A 275 -3.56 -3.37 10.52
N ALA A 276 -4.86 -3.22 10.80
CA ALA A 276 -5.89 -4.10 10.24
C ALA A 276 -5.98 -3.98 8.71
N SER A 277 -5.84 -2.76 8.18
CA SER A 277 -5.88 -2.47 6.74
C SER A 277 -4.78 -3.22 5.96
N LEU A 278 -3.59 -3.44 6.57
CA LEU A 278 -2.51 -4.20 5.93
C LEU A 278 -2.98 -5.61 5.54
N MET A 279 -3.63 -6.34 6.46
CA MET A 279 -4.10 -7.71 6.19
C MET A 279 -5.37 -7.71 5.34
N LYS A 280 -6.32 -6.79 5.60
CA LYS A 280 -7.55 -6.67 4.81
C LYS A 280 -7.22 -6.44 3.33
N THR A 281 -6.26 -5.58 3.04
CA THR A 281 -5.82 -5.32 1.66
C THR A 281 -5.24 -6.56 0.99
N VAL A 282 -4.35 -7.28 1.65
CA VAL A 282 -3.77 -8.52 1.08
C VAL A 282 -4.87 -9.55 0.77
N ALA A 283 -5.79 -9.77 1.72
CA ALA A 283 -6.90 -10.72 1.53
C ALA A 283 -7.82 -10.30 0.38
N TYR A 284 -8.18 -9.03 0.32
CA TYR A 284 -8.99 -8.45 -0.76
C TYR A 284 -8.29 -8.61 -2.12
N ARG A 285 -6.99 -8.31 -2.20
CA ARG A 285 -6.21 -8.43 -3.46
C ARG A 285 -6.14 -9.85 -3.97
N ILE A 286 -5.90 -10.83 -3.12
CA ILE A 286 -5.89 -12.24 -3.54
C ILE A 286 -7.26 -12.63 -4.12
N HIS A 287 -8.34 -12.25 -3.45
CA HIS A 287 -9.70 -12.59 -3.86
C HIS A 287 -10.08 -11.91 -5.19
N GLU A 288 -9.97 -10.58 -5.25
CA GLU A 288 -10.43 -9.82 -6.42
C GLU A 288 -9.52 -9.96 -7.64
N ASN A 289 -8.20 -10.08 -7.44
CA ASN A 289 -7.28 -10.35 -8.55
C ASN A 289 -7.52 -11.72 -9.18
N GLY A 290 -7.82 -12.74 -8.37
CA GLY A 290 -8.17 -14.07 -8.90
C GLY A 290 -9.42 -14.05 -9.78
N LYS A 291 -10.48 -13.34 -9.35
CA LYS A 291 -11.70 -13.15 -10.15
C LYS A 291 -11.42 -12.35 -11.42
N ALA A 292 -10.76 -11.22 -11.30
CA ALA A 292 -10.46 -10.34 -12.41
C ALA A 292 -9.58 -11.04 -13.46
N LEU A 293 -8.54 -11.79 -13.03
CA LEU A 293 -7.69 -12.55 -13.94
C LEU A 293 -8.48 -13.55 -14.75
N LYS A 294 -9.38 -14.29 -14.10
CA LYS A 294 -10.25 -15.24 -14.77
C LYS A 294 -11.13 -14.54 -15.84
N GLU A 295 -11.72 -13.41 -15.49
CA GLU A 295 -12.55 -12.65 -16.44
C GLU A 295 -11.74 -12.09 -17.61
N LEU A 296 -10.57 -11.51 -17.34
CA LEU A 296 -9.66 -11.00 -18.36
C LEU A 296 -9.30 -12.07 -19.40
N VAL A 297 -9.03 -13.29 -18.94
CA VAL A 297 -8.68 -14.41 -19.84
C VAL A 297 -9.93 -14.95 -20.56
N GLU A 298 -11.01 -15.28 -19.84
CA GLU A 298 -12.16 -15.99 -20.39
C GLU A 298 -13.12 -15.09 -21.18
N LYS A 299 -13.25 -13.81 -20.79
CA LYS A 299 -14.22 -12.89 -21.41
C LYS A 299 -13.55 -11.87 -22.33
N ASP A 300 -12.40 -11.33 -21.92
CA ASP A 300 -11.73 -10.25 -22.63
C ASP A 300 -10.65 -10.74 -23.61
N GLY A 301 -10.35 -12.04 -23.63
CA GLY A 301 -9.38 -12.66 -24.54
C GLY A 301 -7.94 -12.26 -24.27
N VAL A 302 -7.62 -11.94 -23.00
CA VAL A 302 -6.26 -11.61 -22.58
C VAL A 302 -5.38 -12.86 -22.61
N GLN A 303 -4.19 -12.72 -23.17
CA GLN A 303 -3.20 -13.78 -23.24
C GLN A 303 -2.17 -13.60 -22.14
N LEU A 304 -2.09 -14.58 -21.25
CA LEU A 304 -1.06 -14.61 -20.20
C LEU A 304 0.24 -15.16 -20.79
N HIS A 305 1.34 -14.53 -20.42
CA HIS A 305 2.68 -14.92 -20.81
C HIS A 305 3.58 -15.01 -19.61
N ASP A 306 4.59 -15.87 -19.69
CA ASP A 306 5.69 -15.88 -18.74
C ASP A 306 6.69 -14.77 -19.09
N THR A 307 7.18 -14.09 -18.04
CA THR A 307 8.20 -13.06 -18.19
C THR A 307 9.53 -13.71 -18.60
N PRO A 308 10.25 -13.17 -19.60
CA PRO A 308 11.55 -13.71 -20.01
C PRO A 308 12.52 -13.82 -18.82
N GLN A 309 13.17 -14.97 -18.68
CA GLN A 309 14.06 -15.24 -17.53
C GLN A 309 15.22 -14.25 -17.41
N GLU A 310 15.71 -13.74 -18.53
CA GLU A 310 16.76 -12.72 -18.59
C GLU A 310 16.34 -11.41 -17.89
N TYR A 311 15.04 -11.09 -17.88
CA TYR A 311 14.52 -9.91 -17.18
C TYR A 311 14.85 -9.95 -15.68
N PHE A 312 14.60 -11.08 -15.03
CA PHE A 312 14.82 -11.21 -13.59
C PHE A 312 16.28 -10.97 -13.22
N LYS A 313 17.20 -11.55 -14.00
CA LYS A 313 18.64 -11.35 -13.80
C LYS A 313 19.04 -9.89 -14.02
N GLN A 314 18.72 -9.32 -15.19
CA GLN A 314 19.12 -7.97 -15.55
C GLN A 314 18.52 -6.91 -14.63
N TYR A 315 17.22 -7.06 -14.27
CA TYR A 315 16.56 -6.13 -13.37
C TYR A 315 17.15 -6.19 -11.96
N SER A 316 17.44 -7.38 -11.43
CA SER A 316 18.05 -7.55 -10.11
C SER A 316 19.46 -6.95 -10.04
N GLU A 317 20.31 -7.22 -11.04
CA GLU A 317 21.66 -6.66 -11.12
C GLU A 317 21.63 -5.11 -11.18
N ALA A 318 20.75 -4.56 -12.00
CA ALA A 318 20.55 -3.10 -12.09
C ALA A 318 20.01 -2.51 -10.79
N THR A 319 19.13 -3.22 -10.07
CA THR A 319 18.63 -2.82 -8.75
C THR A 319 19.76 -2.71 -7.73
N LEU A 320 20.62 -3.73 -7.63
CA LEU A 320 21.74 -3.73 -6.69
C LEU A 320 22.69 -2.57 -6.97
N LYS A 321 23.03 -2.34 -8.24
CA LYS A 321 23.87 -1.22 -8.67
C LYS A 321 23.26 0.14 -8.33
N ALA A 322 21.95 0.31 -8.57
CA ALA A 322 21.25 1.54 -8.19
C ALA A 322 21.30 1.75 -6.67
N PHE A 323 21.10 0.71 -5.88
CA PHE A 323 21.10 0.81 -4.41
C PHE A 323 22.49 1.09 -3.84
N GLU A 324 23.55 0.57 -4.44
CA GLU A 324 24.94 0.95 -4.09
C GLU A 324 25.15 2.46 -4.30
N LYS A 325 24.74 2.99 -5.46
CA LYS A 325 24.82 4.41 -5.75
C LYS A 325 24.05 5.26 -4.73
N TYR A 326 22.77 4.98 -4.52
CA TYR A 326 21.94 5.75 -3.57
C TYR A 326 22.42 5.62 -2.12
N SER A 327 22.99 4.48 -1.74
CA SER A 327 23.60 4.29 -0.41
C SER A 327 24.87 5.13 -0.22
N ALA A 328 25.66 5.32 -1.28
CA ALA A 328 26.84 6.18 -1.23
C ALA A 328 26.47 7.68 -1.16
N GLU A 329 25.38 8.07 -1.82
CA GLU A 329 24.93 9.47 -1.93
C GLU A 329 24.05 9.92 -0.75
N ASN A 330 23.36 8.98 -0.07
CA ASN A 330 22.38 9.33 0.96
C ASN A 330 22.50 8.42 2.20
N PRO A 331 22.99 8.94 3.35
CA PRO A 331 23.18 8.17 4.57
C PRO A 331 21.89 7.57 5.13
N PHE A 332 20.75 8.26 4.99
CA PHE A 332 19.48 7.73 5.49
C PHE A 332 18.95 6.61 4.58
N PHE A 333 19.11 6.71 3.26
CA PHE A 333 18.82 5.59 2.35
C PHE A 333 19.63 4.35 2.75
N LYS A 334 20.94 4.53 2.98
CA LYS A 334 21.82 3.46 3.45
C LYS A 334 21.34 2.86 4.76
N LYS A 335 20.97 3.70 5.74
CA LYS A 335 20.47 3.26 7.05
C LYS A 335 19.22 2.39 6.92
N VAL A 336 18.24 2.79 6.08
CA VAL A 336 17.02 2.02 5.85
C VAL A 336 17.35 0.69 5.15
N LEU A 337 18.16 0.73 4.10
CA LEU A 337 18.56 -0.48 3.37
C LEU A 337 19.35 -1.46 4.25
N ASP A 338 20.25 -0.97 5.10
CA ASP A 338 21.01 -1.82 6.03
C ASP A 338 20.10 -2.48 7.07
N SER A 339 19.06 -1.78 7.56
CA SER A 339 18.03 -2.37 8.43
C SER A 339 17.26 -3.48 7.70
N GLN A 340 16.87 -3.25 6.44
CA GLN A 340 16.22 -4.28 5.62
C GLN A 340 17.12 -5.48 5.37
N LYS A 341 18.41 -5.26 5.10
CA LYS A 341 19.41 -6.33 4.93
C LYS A 341 19.58 -7.17 6.20
N ALA A 342 19.66 -6.51 7.36
CA ALA A 342 19.81 -7.22 8.65
C ALA A 342 18.59 -8.11 8.94
N PHE A 343 17.38 -7.62 8.69
CA PHE A 343 16.16 -8.42 8.79
C PHE A 343 16.14 -9.56 7.77
N ALA A 344 16.41 -9.26 6.51
CA ALA A 344 16.36 -10.24 5.41
C ALA A 344 17.33 -11.40 5.62
N ALA A 345 18.52 -11.13 6.18
CA ALA A 345 19.52 -12.16 6.44
C ALA A 345 19.01 -13.33 7.31
N THR A 346 18.05 -13.08 8.19
CA THR A 346 17.44 -14.09 9.05
C THR A 346 16.06 -14.53 8.56
N ALA A 347 15.23 -13.60 8.10
CA ALA A 347 13.83 -13.88 7.77
C ALA A 347 13.67 -14.55 6.39
N ILE A 348 14.40 -14.11 5.37
CA ILE A 348 14.19 -14.58 4.00
C ILE A 348 14.61 -16.05 3.79
N PRO A 349 15.72 -16.57 4.35
CA PRO A 349 16.04 -17.99 4.23
C PRO A 349 14.93 -18.91 4.78
N PHE A 350 14.34 -18.54 5.92
CA PHE A 350 13.19 -19.26 6.47
C PHE A 350 11.95 -19.12 5.57
N TRP A 351 11.58 -17.88 5.25
CA TRP A 351 10.34 -17.59 4.55
C TRP A 351 10.32 -18.18 3.15
N ALA A 352 11.40 -18.02 2.39
CA ALA A 352 11.54 -18.60 1.06
C ALA A 352 11.44 -20.15 1.10
N GLN A 353 12.01 -20.80 2.10
CA GLN A 353 11.89 -22.25 2.25
C GLN A 353 10.46 -22.69 2.59
N ALA A 354 9.78 -21.96 3.50
CA ALA A 354 8.40 -22.23 3.89
C ALA A 354 7.41 -22.08 2.71
N GLN A 355 7.64 -21.11 1.81
CA GLN A 355 6.77 -20.87 0.66
C GLN A 355 6.90 -21.88 -0.49
N LYS A 356 7.98 -22.65 -0.56
CA LYS A 356 8.19 -23.63 -1.65
C LYS A 356 7.06 -24.64 -1.78
N SER A 357 6.55 -25.17 -0.67
CA SER A 357 5.48 -26.15 -0.68
C SER A 357 4.17 -25.54 -1.23
N ASN A 358 3.82 -24.33 -0.80
CA ASN A 358 2.63 -23.64 -1.27
C ASN A 358 2.71 -23.31 -2.76
N ALA A 359 3.86 -22.85 -3.23
CA ALA A 359 4.08 -22.56 -4.65
C ALA A 359 3.94 -23.83 -5.51
N SER A 360 4.54 -24.94 -5.08
CA SER A 360 4.45 -26.23 -5.78
C SER A 360 3.01 -26.77 -5.83
N LEU A 361 2.29 -26.72 -4.71
CA LEU A 361 0.89 -27.18 -4.64
C LEU A 361 -0.03 -26.27 -5.49
N GLY A 362 0.18 -24.96 -5.43
CA GLY A 362 -0.57 -24.01 -6.25
C GLY A 362 -0.35 -24.26 -7.75
N ALA A 363 0.88 -24.48 -8.19
CA ALA A 363 1.20 -24.81 -9.57
C ALA A 363 0.57 -26.13 -10.02
N ALA A 364 0.61 -27.17 -9.18
CA ALA A 364 -0.02 -28.47 -9.46
C ALA A 364 -1.54 -28.33 -9.62
N TYR A 365 -2.19 -27.54 -8.75
CA TYR A 365 -3.63 -27.30 -8.85
C TYR A 365 -4.00 -26.50 -10.12
N ALA A 366 -3.25 -25.47 -10.45
CA ALA A 366 -3.46 -24.69 -11.68
C ALA A 366 -3.36 -25.60 -12.94
N ALA A 367 -2.36 -26.51 -12.97
CA ALA A 367 -2.21 -27.47 -14.05
C ALA A 367 -3.38 -28.47 -14.15
N GLN A 368 -4.01 -28.86 -13.03
CA GLN A 368 -5.22 -29.68 -13.01
C GLN A 368 -6.42 -28.94 -13.60
N LEU A 369 -6.58 -27.64 -13.27
CA LEU A 369 -7.67 -26.81 -13.82
C LEU A 369 -7.56 -26.67 -15.33
N ALA A 370 -6.34 -26.46 -15.85
CA ALA A 370 -6.08 -26.32 -17.28
C ALA A 370 -6.40 -27.61 -18.08
N LYS A 371 -6.36 -28.78 -17.45
CA LYS A 371 -6.68 -30.07 -18.08
C LYS A 371 -8.18 -30.42 -18.09
N LYS A 372 -9.02 -29.72 -17.32
CA LYS A 372 -10.46 -29.95 -17.35
C LYS A 372 -11.03 -29.38 -18.62
N PRO A 373 -11.74 -30.19 -19.47
CA PRO A 373 -12.40 -29.65 -20.65
C PRO A 373 -13.40 -28.58 -20.20
N ALA A 374 -13.48 -27.48 -20.96
CA ALA A 374 -14.51 -26.47 -20.73
C ALA A 374 -15.87 -27.19 -20.73
N ALA A 375 -16.61 -27.05 -19.62
CA ALA A 375 -17.96 -27.61 -19.55
C ALA A 375 -18.74 -27.06 -20.75
N LYS A 376 -19.18 -27.96 -21.64
CA LYS A 376 -20.06 -27.58 -22.78
C LYS A 376 -21.28 -26.88 -22.17
N LYS A 377 -21.44 -25.60 -22.44
CA LYS A 377 -22.66 -24.85 -22.14
C LYS A 377 -23.78 -25.30 -23.09
#